data_39c5ca53d4c16a4c1ad2a43a1d2976f7
#
_entry.id   39c5ca53d4c16a4c1ad2a43a1d2976f7
#
_cell.length_a   1.000
_cell.length_b   1.000
_cell.length_c   1.000
_cell.angle_alpha   90.00
_cell.angle_beta   90.00
_cell.angle_gamma   90.00
#
_symmetry.space_group_name_H-M   'P 1'
#
loop_
_entity.id
_entity.type
_entity.pdbx_description
1 polymer ?
#
loop_
_entity_poly.entity_id
_entity_poly.type
_entity_poly.pdbx_seq_one_letter_code
_entity_poly.pdbx_strand_id
1 'polypeptide(L)'
;AAVVARGMGTCCVSGCGDITMDEANKKFTLAGKEYHEGDCISLDGSTGNIYDGIIPTVPATIAGEFGRIMGWADKFRTMKVRTNADTPADAKKARELGAEGIGLCRTEHMFFEGNRIDAFREMICSETVEEREAALAKILPEQQGDFEKLYEALEGNPVTIRFLDPPLHEFVPTEEEDIKKLADAQG
;
A
#
# COMPACT_ATOMS: atom_id res chain seq x y z
N ALA A 1 6.76 7.96 -0.92
CA ALA A 1 7.30 7.02 -1.93
C ALA A 1 8.10 5.89 -1.28
N ALA A 2 9.21 6.15 -0.55
CA ALA A 2 10.11 5.11 -0.01
C ALA A 2 9.41 4.13 0.95
N VAL A 3 8.50 4.61 1.80
CA VAL A 3 7.74 3.75 2.73
C VAL A 3 6.82 2.80 1.96
N VAL A 4 6.13 3.31 0.95
CA VAL A 4 5.22 2.51 0.10
C VAL A 4 6.01 1.47 -0.70
N ALA A 5 7.08 1.87 -1.37
CA ALA A 5 7.93 0.97 -2.13
C ALA A 5 8.51 -0.16 -1.25
N ARG A 6 8.92 0.18 -0.02
CA ARG A 6 9.40 -0.81 0.95
C ARG A 6 8.31 -1.79 1.36
N GLY A 7 7.08 -1.30 1.58
CA GLY A 7 5.92 -2.15 1.83
C GLY A 7 5.63 -3.13 0.69
N MET A 8 5.83 -2.69 -0.55
CA MET A 8 5.71 -3.52 -1.76
C MET A 8 6.90 -4.47 -1.97
N GLY A 9 7.91 -4.44 -1.12
CA GLY A 9 9.15 -5.22 -1.29
C GLY A 9 10.02 -4.72 -2.44
N THR A 10 9.82 -3.49 -2.89
CA THR A 10 10.53 -2.87 -4.01
C THR A 10 11.61 -1.95 -3.48
N CYS A 11 12.83 -2.07 -4.02
CA CYS A 11 13.92 -1.16 -3.71
C CYS A 11 13.58 0.27 -4.16
N CYS A 12 13.92 1.26 -3.36
CA CYS A 12 13.64 2.67 -3.66
C CYS A 12 14.80 3.56 -3.24
N VAL A 13 15.18 4.45 -4.14
CA VAL A 13 16.03 5.60 -3.87
C VAL A 13 15.17 6.85 -4.08
N SER A 14 14.97 7.66 -3.04
CA SER A 14 14.16 8.87 -3.09
C SER A 14 15.04 10.11 -2.90
N GLY A 15 14.58 11.26 -3.43
CA GLY A 15 15.30 12.53 -3.29
C GLY A 15 16.53 12.66 -4.18
N CYS A 16 16.63 11.88 -5.26
CA CYS A 16 17.71 12.01 -6.23
C CYS A 16 17.48 13.26 -7.11
N GLY A 17 18.06 14.39 -6.69
CA GLY A 17 17.94 15.67 -7.41
C GLY A 17 18.70 15.74 -8.74
N ASP A 18 19.59 14.78 -8.98
CA ASP A 18 20.40 14.72 -10.22
C ASP A 18 19.64 14.06 -11.38
N ILE A 19 18.46 13.51 -11.14
CA ILE A 19 17.61 12.96 -12.21
C ILE A 19 16.84 14.11 -12.89
N THR A 20 16.97 14.18 -14.20
CA THR A 20 16.11 15.03 -15.03
C THR A 20 15.18 14.15 -15.84
N MET A 21 13.87 14.23 -15.54
CA MET A 21 12.83 13.43 -16.20
C MET A 21 12.30 14.12 -17.44
N ASP A 22 12.08 13.35 -18.50
CA ASP A 22 11.36 13.72 -19.70
C ASP A 22 10.27 12.68 -19.98
N GLU A 23 9.14 12.85 -19.30
CA GLU A 23 8.01 11.90 -19.33
C GLU A 23 7.40 11.78 -20.74
N ALA A 24 7.39 12.90 -21.49
CA ALA A 24 6.83 12.92 -22.84
C ALA A 24 7.60 12.00 -23.80
N ASN A 25 8.92 11.90 -23.63
CA ASN A 25 9.78 11.04 -24.44
C ASN A 25 10.19 9.74 -23.72
N LYS A 26 9.59 9.46 -22.57
CA LYS A 26 9.83 8.24 -21.76
C LYS A 26 11.31 8.00 -21.49
N LYS A 27 12.01 9.04 -21.07
CA LYS A 27 13.43 9.00 -20.77
C LYS A 27 13.80 9.85 -19.57
N PHE A 28 14.96 9.61 -19.01
CA PHE A 28 15.58 10.47 -18.02
C PHE A 28 17.08 10.55 -18.20
N THR A 29 17.66 11.61 -17.68
CA THR A 29 19.12 11.80 -17.66
C THR A 29 19.61 11.74 -16.22
N LEU A 30 20.68 10.99 -15.99
CA LEU A 30 21.35 10.87 -14.69
C LEU A 30 22.87 10.84 -14.92
N ALA A 31 23.60 11.68 -14.21
CA ALA A 31 25.06 11.78 -14.32
C ALA A 31 25.58 11.97 -15.76
N GLY A 32 24.83 12.70 -16.58
CA GLY A 32 25.19 12.98 -17.98
C GLY A 32 24.88 11.85 -18.97
N LYS A 33 24.30 10.73 -18.50
CA LYS A 33 23.85 9.62 -19.35
C LYS A 33 22.34 9.65 -19.49
N GLU A 34 21.85 9.40 -20.71
CA GLU A 34 20.43 9.28 -21.02
C GLU A 34 20.00 7.81 -20.94
N TYR A 35 18.85 7.57 -20.32
CA TYR A 35 18.19 6.25 -20.17
C TYR A 35 16.79 6.32 -20.75
N HIS A 36 16.38 5.25 -21.41
CA HIS A 36 15.08 5.12 -22.06
C HIS A 36 14.23 4.04 -21.41
N GLU A 37 12.95 4.02 -21.73
CA GLU A 37 12.05 2.95 -21.33
C GLU A 37 12.59 1.58 -21.78
N GLY A 38 12.77 0.65 -20.83
CA GLY A 38 13.36 -0.67 -21.06
C GLY A 38 14.83 -0.80 -20.72
N ASP A 39 15.54 0.31 -20.48
CA ASP A 39 16.92 0.26 -19.98
C ASP A 39 16.95 -0.25 -18.54
N CYS A 40 17.99 -1.02 -18.23
CA CYS A 40 18.15 -1.58 -16.89
C CYS A 40 19.11 -0.73 -16.05
N ILE A 41 18.65 -0.41 -14.84
CA ILE A 41 19.47 0.18 -13.78
C ILE A 41 19.32 -0.64 -12.51
N SER A 42 20.31 -0.63 -11.64
CA SER A 42 20.25 -1.26 -10.34
C SER A 42 20.27 -0.23 -9.23
N LEU A 43 19.44 -0.44 -8.20
CA LEU A 43 19.27 0.47 -7.08
C LEU A 43 19.76 -0.18 -5.79
N ASP A 44 20.51 0.56 -4.98
CA ASP A 44 20.79 0.22 -3.58
C ASP A 44 20.09 1.22 -2.65
N GLY A 45 18.94 0.81 -2.14
CA GLY A 45 18.15 1.64 -1.23
C GLY A 45 18.77 1.88 0.14
N SER A 46 19.81 1.12 0.51
CA SER A 46 20.52 1.30 1.78
C SER A 46 21.55 2.41 1.69
N THR A 47 22.25 2.50 0.58
CA THR A 47 23.30 3.52 0.36
C THR A 47 22.83 4.71 -0.45
N GLY A 48 21.70 4.56 -1.17
CA GLY A 48 21.19 5.55 -2.11
C GLY A 48 21.89 5.53 -3.47
N ASN A 49 22.72 4.53 -3.75
CA ASN A 49 23.44 4.43 -4.99
C ASN A 49 22.56 3.89 -6.13
N ILE A 50 22.80 4.44 -7.32
CA ILE A 50 22.20 4.00 -8.58
C ILE A 50 23.34 3.53 -9.49
N TYR A 51 23.22 2.33 -10.00
CA TYR A 51 24.22 1.71 -10.86
C TYR A 51 23.68 1.53 -12.27
N ASP A 52 24.54 1.75 -13.23
CA ASP A 52 24.25 1.51 -14.63
C ASP A 52 24.24 0.00 -14.94
N GLY A 53 23.14 -0.48 -15.49
CA GLY A 53 22.98 -1.90 -15.85
C GLY A 53 22.54 -2.80 -14.69
N ILE A 54 22.69 -4.11 -14.90
CA ILE A 54 22.25 -5.16 -13.98
C ILE A 54 23.37 -5.57 -13.05
N ILE A 55 23.16 -5.43 -11.73
CA ILE A 55 24.05 -5.94 -10.70
C ILE A 55 23.40 -7.17 -10.07
N PRO A 56 24.15 -8.25 -9.79
CA PRO A 56 23.63 -9.41 -9.09
C PRO A 56 23.05 -9.01 -7.72
N THR A 57 21.81 -9.39 -7.47
CA THR A 57 21.11 -9.13 -6.20
C THR A 57 20.82 -10.44 -5.48
N VAL A 58 20.69 -10.37 -4.16
CA VAL A 58 20.26 -11.50 -3.33
C VAL A 58 18.88 -11.17 -2.75
N PRO A 59 17.93 -12.13 -2.70
CA PRO A 59 16.67 -11.91 -2.04
C PRO A 59 16.88 -11.55 -0.57
N ALA A 60 16.11 -10.58 -0.07
CA ALA A 60 16.05 -10.29 1.36
C ALA A 60 15.34 -11.46 2.06
N THR A 61 16.09 -12.25 2.81
CA THR A 61 15.55 -13.39 3.55
C THR A 61 15.97 -13.31 5.02
N ILE A 62 15.08 -13.78 5.91
CA ILE A 62 15.40 -14.01 7.32
C ILE A 62 16.09 -15.38 7.41
N ALA A 63 17.34 -15.46 6.93
CA ALA A 63 18.10 -16.70 6.84
C ALA A 63 19.54 -16.50 7.36
N GLY A 64 20.28 -17.58 7.50
CA GLY A 64 21.68 -17.56 7.94
C GLY A 64 21.87 -16.98 9.33
N GLU A 65 22.89 -16.17 9.50
CA GLU A 65 23.24 -15.59 10.81
C GLU A 65 22.19 -14.62 11.32
N PHE A 66 21.51 -13.89 10.43
CA PHE A 66 20.39 -13.03 10.80
C PHE A 66 19.24 -13.85 11.38
N GLY A 67 18.88 -14.98 10.76
CA GLY A 67 17.87 -15.89 11.29
C GLY A 67 18.24 -16.47 12.66
N ARG A 68 19.53 -16.73 12.92
CA ARG A 68 20.00 -17.17 14.24
C ARG A 68 19.82 -16.10 15.31
N ILE A 69 20.17 -14.85 15.00
CA ILE A 69 19.98 -13.71 15.91
C ILE A 69 18.48 -13.51 16.19
N MET A 70 17.63 -13.57 15.18
CA MET A 70 16.17 -13.48 15.33
C MET A 70 15.62 -14.61 16.20
N GLY A 71 16.12 -15.86 16.01
CA GLY A 71 15.76 -16.99 16.85
C GLY A 71 16.21 -16.84 18.32
N TRP A 72 17.29 -16.14 18.58
CA TRP A 72 17.70 -15.78 19.95
C TRP A 72 16.81 -14.69 20.52
N ALA A 73 16.52 -13.64 19.75
CA ALA A 73 15.61 -12.59 20.17
C ALA A 73 14.22 -13.14 20.55
N ASP A 74 13.71 -14.09 19.79
CA ASP A 74 12.41 -14.74 20.07
C ASP A 74 12.37 -15.51 21.39
N LYS A 75 13.52 -15.98 21.88
CA LYS A 75 13.58 -16.65 23.19
C LYS A 75 13.48 -15.69 24.37
N PHE A 76 13.87 -14.45 24.19
CA PHE A 76 13.96 -13.46 25.26
C PHE A 76 12.87 -12.39 25.20
N ARG A 77 12.31 -12.12 24.00
CA ARG A 77 11.26 -11.13 23.86
C ARG A 77 9.98 -11.56 24.59
N THR A 78 9.32 -10.61 25.21
CA THR A 78 8.00 -10.77 25.82
C THR A 78 6.91 -10.10 24.98
N MET A 79 7.28 -9.15 24.14
CA MET A 79 6.37 -8.42 23.26
C MET A 79 6.25 -9.10 21.91
N LYS A 80 5.06 -9.01 21.34
CA LYS A 80 4.78 -9.46 19.98
C LYS A 80 4.91 -8.30 18.99
N VAL A 81 5.32 -8.62 17.76
CA VAL A 81 5.43 -7.64 16.68
C VAL A 81 4.18 -7.70 15.82
N ARG A 82 3.51 -6.56 15.68
CA ARG A 82 2.38 -6.37 14.77
C ARG A 82 2.72 -5.32 13.72
N THR A 83 2.21 -5.49 12.52
CA THR A 83 2.42 -4.57 11.42
C THR A 83 1.13 -3.86 11.03
N ASN A 84 1.24 -2.83 10.19
CA ASN A 84 0.09 -2.29 9.49
C ASN A 84 -0.07 -3.08 8.18
N ALA A 85 -1.28 -3.53 7.91
CA ALA A 85 -1.67 -4.14 6.65
C ALA A 85 -3.15 -3.91 6.40
N ASP A 86 -3.50 -3.53 5.19
CA ASP A 86 -4.84 -3.12 4.80
C ASP A 86 -5.44 -4.09 3.78
N THR A 87 -4.61 -4.96 3.17
CA THR A 87 -5.02 -5.97 2.20
C THR A 87 -4.66 -7.39 2.65
N PRO A 88 -5.36 -8.42 2.16
CA PRO A 88 -5.00 -9.82 2.41
C PRO A 88 -3.59 -10.19 1.94
N ALA A 89 -3.13 -9.61 0.83
CA ALA A 89 -1.79 -9.82 0.30
C ALA A 89 -0.71 -9.28 1.23
N ASP A 90 -0.90 -8.06 1.76
CA ASP A 90 0.01 -7.44 2.73
C ASP A 90 0.04 -8.22 4.04
N ALA A 91 -1.13 -8.68 4.52
CA ALA A 91 -1.24 -9.49 5.72
C ALA A 91 -0.48 -10.81 5.60
N LYS A 92 -0.63 -11.49 4.47
CA LYS A 92 0.12 -12.72 4.16
C LYS A 92 1.63 -12.46 4.12
N LYS A 93 2.04 -11.40 3.41
CA LYS A 93 3.46 -11.02 3.33
C LYS A 93 4.04 -10.64 4.68
N ALA A 94 3.32 -9.90 5.47
CA ALA A 94 3.71 -9.53 6.83
C ALA A 94 3.93 -10.78 7.72
N ARG A 95 3.02 -11.76 7.64
CA ARG A 95 3.15 -13.01 8.37
C ARG A 95 4.37 -13.82 7.92
N GLU A 96 4.62 -13.92 6.60
CA GLU A 96 5.82 -14.56 6.06
C GLU A 96 7.12 -13.91 6.59
N LEU A 97 7.09 -12.62 6.86
CA LEU A 97 8.18 -11.85 7.46
C LEU A 97 8.22 -11.91 9.00
N GLY A 98 7.34 -12.69 9.62
CA GLY A 98 7.35 -12.95 11.06
C GLY A 98 6.47 -12.02 11.89
N ALA A 99 5.57 -11.24 11.28
CA ALA A 99 4.57 -10.50 12.04
C ALA A 99 3.56 -11.43 12.71
N GLU A 100 3.20 -11.12 13.94
CA GLU A 100 2.30 -11.93 14.79
C GLU A 100 0.91 -11.30 14.89
N GLY A 101 0.53 -10.54 13.88
CA GLY A 101 -0.77 -9.92 13.73
C GLY A 101 -0.69 -8.55 13.05
N ILE A 102 -1.87 -7.94 12.90
CA ILE A 102 -2.03 -6.59 12.38
C ILE A 102 -2.33 -5.64 13.54
N GLY A 103 -1.49 -4.61 13.68
CA GLY A 103 -1.64 -3.57 14.70
C GLY A 103 -2.59 -2.46 14.29
N LEU A 104 -2.75 -2.27 12.98
CA LEU A 104 -3.74 -1.37 12.39
C LEU A 104 -4.08 -1.82 10.97
N CYS A 105 -5.37 -2.08 10.74
CA CYS A 105 -5.98 -2.17 9.42
C CYS A 105 -6.82 -0.90 9.21
N ARG A 106 -6.48 -0.15 8.17
CA ARG A 106 -7.16 1.10 7.80
C ARG A 106 -8.23 0.79 6.78
N THR A 107 -9.46 0.73 7.22
CA THR A 107 -10.58 0.27 6.40
C THR A 107 -10.87 1.16 5.19
N GLU A 108 -10.55 2.45 5.27
CA GLU A 108 -10.68 3.39 4.16
C GLU A 108 -9.80 3.03 2.96
N HIS A 109 -8.65 2.39 3.17
CA HIS A 109 -7.76 1.99 2.08
C HIS A 109 -8.34 0.86 1.21
N MET A 110 -9.32 0.10 1.72
CA MET A 110 -10.00 -0.97 0.98
C MET A 110 -10.86 -0.43 -0.18
N PHE A 111 -11.15 0.89 -0.19
CA PHE A 111 -12.05 1.52 -1.16
C PHE A 111 -11.36 2.22 -2.32
N PHE A 112 -10.02 2.21 -2.37
CA PHE A 112 -9.29 2.77 -3.51
C PHE A 112 -9.22 1.85 -4.73
N GLU A 113 -9.62 0.59 -4.59
CA GLU A 113 -9.57 -0.38 -5.69
C GLU A 113 -10.91 -0.49 -6.43
N GLY A 114 -10.84 -0.56 -7.77
CA GLY A 114 -11.99 -0.79 -8.62
C GLY A 114 -13.05 0.32 -8.56
N ASN A 115 -14.32 -0.08 -8.59
CA ASN A 115 -15.48 0.84 -8.58
C ASN A 115 -15.95 1.19 -7.15
N ARG A 116 -15.23 0.78 -6.13
CA ARG A 116 -15.61 0.94 -4.73
C ARG A 116 -15.62 2.39 -4.30
N ILE A 117 -14.73 3.19 -4.88
CA ILE A 117 -14.57 4.60 -4.55
C ILE A 117 -15.85 5.40 -4.83
N ASP A 118 -16.61 5.04 -5.86
CA ASP A 118 -17.83 5.76 -6.22
C ASP A 118 -18.93 5.54 -5.18
N ALA A 119 -19.16 4.29 -4.75
CA ALA A 119 -20.10 3.99 -3.67
C ALA A 119 -19.70 4.62 -2.35
N PHE A 120 -18.38 4.73 -2.11
CA PHE A 120 -17.86 5.38 -0.92
C PHE A 120 -18.05 6.90 -0.94
N ARG A 121 -17.85 7.53 -2.10
CA ARG A 121 -18.15 8.96 -2.33
C ARG A 121 -19.65 9.24 -2.17
N GLU A 122 -20.51 8.37 -2.68
CA GLU A 122 -21.96 8.44 -2.52
C GLU A 122 -22.33 8.43 -1.03
N MET A 123 -21.73 7.55 -0.23
CA MET A 123 -21.93 7.49 1.21
C MET A 123 -21.49 8.79 1.91
N ILE A 124 -20.35 9.37 1.51
CA ILE A 124 -19.83 10.63 2.09
C ILE A 124 -20.76 11.80 1.76
N CYS A 125 -21.27 11.87 0.53
CA CYS A 125 -22.09 12.99 0.04
C CYS A 125 -23.59 12.84 0.38
N SER A 126 -24.02 11.72 0.97
CA SER A 126 -25.43 11.49 1.35
C SER A 126 -25.89 12.50 2.39
N GLU A 127 -27.03 13.12 2.14
CA GLU A 127 -27.67 14.11 3.03
C GLU A 127 -28.59 13.45 4.05
N THR A 128 -29.22 12.33 3.68
CA THR A 128 -30.16 11.58 4.54
C THR A 128 -29.55 10.28 5.05
N VAL A 129 -30.17 9.74 6.11
CA VAL A 129 -29.78 8.42 6.63
C VAL A 129 -30.08 7.32 5.64
N GLU A 130 -31.22 7.39 4.99
CA GLU A 130 -31.70 6.42 4.01
C GLU A 130 -30.78 6.32 2.78
N GLU A 131 -30.34 7.45 2.26
CA GLU A 131 -29.34 7.50 1.18
C GLU A 131 -28.02 6.89 1.60
N ARG A 132 -27.56 7.22 2.80
CA ARG A 132 -26.31 6.68 3.36
C ARG A 132 -26.39 5.19 3.56
N GLU A 133 -27.50 4.68 4.09
CA GLU A 133 -27.72 3.23 4.23
C GLU A 133 -27.74 2.52 2.88
N ALA A 134 -28.33 3.13 1.86
CA ALA A 134 -28.34 2.58 0.50
C ALA A 134 -26.92 2.51 -0.10
N ALA A 135 -26.10 3.53 0.10
CA ALA A 135 -24.69 3.54 -0.32
C ALA A 135 -23.86 2.50 0.46
N LEU A 136 -24.06 2.41 1.77
CA LEU A 136 -23.39 1.42 2.63
C LEU A 136 -23.77 -0.02 2.25
N ALA A 137 -24.99 -0.27 1.81
CA ALA A 137 -25.43 -1.59 1.34
C ALA A 137 -24.65 -2.06 0.10
N LYS A 138 -24.16 -1.13 -0.73
CA LYS A 138 -23.30 -1.45 -1.88
C LYS A 138 -21.88 -1.84 -1.44
N ILE A 139 -21.39 -1.20 -0.37
CA ILE A 139 -20.04 -1.38 0.18
C ILE A 139 -19.91 -2.67 1.00
N LEU A 140 -20.95 -3.00 1.75
CA LEU A 140 -20.95 -4.07 2.76
C LEU A 140 -20.44 -5.44 2.22
N PRO A 141 -20.93 -5.96 1.08
CA PRO A 141 -20.49 -7.28 0.60
C PRO A 141 -19.00 -7.33 0.24
N GLU A 142 -18.49 -6.24 -0.30
CA GLU A 142 -17.07 -6.14 -0.69
C GLU A 142 -16.16 -6.07 0.53
N GLN A 143 -16.52 -5.23 1.50
CA GLN A 143 -15.76 -5.08 2.74
C GLN A 143 -15.79 -6.37 3.57
N GLN A 144 -16.94 -7.05 3.62
CA GLN A 144 -17.05 -8.36 4.26
C GLN A 144 -16.10 -9.36 3.60
N GLY A 145 -16.09 -9.46 2.29
CA GLY A 145 -15.19 -10.35 1.56
C GLY A 145 -13.71 -10.03 1.76
N ASP A 146 -13.35 -8.75 1.92
CA ASP A 146 -11.99 -8.34 2.24
C ASP A 146 -11.59 -8.78 3.65
N PHE A 147 -12.46 -8.62 4.64
CA PHE A 147 -12.20 -9.09 5.99
C PHE A 147 -12.10 -10.61 6.08
N GLU A 148 -12.96 -11.36 5.39
CA GLU A 148 -12.89 -12.81 5.34
C GLU A 148 -11.52 -13.27 4.84
N LYS A 149 -11.07 -12.73 3.70
CA LYS A 149 -9.74 -13.02 3.14
C LYS A 149 -8.59 -12.55 4.04
N LEU A 150 -8.76 -11.41 4.72
CA LEU A 150 -7.78 -10.91 5.67
C LEU A 150 -7.61 -11.87 6.85
N TYR A 151 -8.71 -12.35 7.42
CA TYR A 151 -8.68 -13.35 8.50
C TYR A 151 -8.09 -14.68 8.06
N GLU A 152 -8.41 -15.14 6.86
CA GLU A 152 -7.79 -16.33 6.27
C GLU A 152 -6.27 -16.17 6.15
N ALA A 153 -5.80 -15.03 5.64
CA ALA A 153 -4.38 -14.73 5.50
C ALA A 153 -3.64 -14.69 6.85
N LEU A 154 -4.32 -14.31 7.91
CA LEU A 154 -3.76 -14.20 9.26
C LEU A 154 -3.71 -15.54 10.02
N GLU A 155 -4.47 -16.56 9.62
CA GLU A 155 -4.47 -17.88 10.24
C GLU A 155 -4.63 -17.84 11.79
N GLY A 156 -5.55 -17.01 12.28
CA GLY A 156 -5.84 -16.87 13.70
C GLY A 156 -4.99 -15.83 14.44
N ASN A 157 -4.07 -15.16 13.79
CA ASN A 157 -3.37 -14.03 14.38
C ASN A 157 -4.31 -12.82 14.54
N PRO A 158 -4.13 -12.00 15.60
CA PRO A 158 -5.04 -10.90 15.88
C PRO A 158 -4.88 -9.74 14.89
N VAL A 159 -5.99 -9.05 14.65
CA VAL A 159 -6.03 -7.81 13.87
C VAL A 159 -6.74 -6.73 14.67
N THR A 160 -6.19 -5.51 14.62
CA THR A 160 -6.84 -4.30 15.09
C THR A 160 -7.40 -3.56 13.89
N ILE A 161 -8.71 -3.46 13.80
CA ILE A 161 -9.42 -2.80 12.70
C ILE A 161 -9.81 -1.40 13.16
N ARG A 162 -9.44 -0.38 12.39
CA ARG A 162 -9.95 0.97 12.58
C ARG A 162 -11.35 1.05 11.98
N PHE A 163 -12.28 1.65 12.71
CA PHE A 163 -13.56 2.01 12.13
C PHE A 163 -13.35 3.00 10.98
N LEU A 164 -14.33 3.01 10.08
CA LEU A 164 -14.29 3.84 8.89
C LEU A 164 -14.13 5.32 9.26
N ASP A 165 -13.03 5.91 8.83
CA ASP A 165 -12.67 7.31 9.09
C ASP A 165 -12.04 7.90 7.81
N PRO A 166 -12.90 8.25 6.81
CA PRO A 166 -12.39 8.71 5.53
C PRO A 166 -11.79 10.11 5.64
N PRO A 167 -10.52 10.28 5.26
CA PRO A 167 -9.95 11.60 5.06
C PRO A 167 -10.58 12.22 3.81
N LEU A 168 -11.51 13.16 3.99
CA LEU A 168 -12.34 13.71 2.92
C LEU A 168 -11.54 14.21 1.72
N HIS A 169 -10.38 14.83 1.97
CA HIS A 169 -9.50 15.34 0.92
C HIS A 169 -8.88 14.25 0.02
N GLU A 170 -8.90 13.00 0.43
CA GLU A 170 -8.41 11.87 -0.38
C GLU A 170 -9.53 11.23 -1.23
N PHE A 171 -10.77 11.35 -0.78
CA PHE A 171 -11.92 10.71 -1.41
C PHE A 171 -12.75 11.65 -2.29
N VAL A 172 -12.94 12.89 -1.85
CA VAL A 172 -13.73 13.88 -2.61
C VAL A 172 -12.88 14.40 -3.76
N PRO A 173 -13.39 14.36 -5.01
CA PRO A 173 -12.64 14.83 -6.16
C PRO A 173 -12.41 16.34 -6.08
N THR A 174 -11.26 16.79 -6.57
CA THR A 174 -10.87 18.21 -6.66
C THR A 174 -10.99 18.76 -8.07
N GLU A 175 -10.94 17.90 -9.08
CA GLU A 175 -11.05 18.29 -10.49
C GLU A 175 -12.51 18.52 -10.87
N GLU A 176 -12.78 19.62 -11.57
CA GLU A 176 -14.13 20.07 -11.92
C GLU A 176 -14.93 19.02 -12.71
N GLU A 177 -14.26 18.31 -13.61
CA GLU A 177 -14.88 17.24 -14.40
C GLU A 177 -15.35 16.07 -13.53
N ASP A 178 -14.55 15.65 -12.55
CA ASP A 178 -14.87 14.56 -11.66
C ASP A 178 -15.92 14.97 -10.59
N ILE A 179 -15.89 16.23 -10.15
CA ILE A 179 -16.94 16.80 -9.31
C ILE A 179 -18.28 16.77 -10.05
N LYS A 180 -18.27 17.16 -11.32
CA LYS A 180 -19.50 17.14 -12.15
C LYS A 180 -20.02 15.74 -12.35
N LYS A 181 -19.14 14.77 -12.66
CA LYS A 181 -19.56 13.35 -12.79
C LYS A 181 -20.20 12.83 -11.50
N LEU A 182 -19.64 13.19 -10.35
CA LEU A 182 -20.17 12.78 -9.05
C LEU A 182 -21.55 13.42 -8.81
N ALA A 183 -21.70 14.72 -9.09
CA ALA A 183 -22.97 15.43 -8.95
C ALA A 183 -24.05 14.88 -9.88
N ASP A 184 -23.71 14.62 -11.16
CA ASP A 184 -24.65 14.04 -12.14
C ASP A 184 -25.11 12.63 -11.74
N ALA A 185 -24.26 11.87 -11.02
CA ALA A 185 -24.59 10.52 -10.54
C ALA A 185 -25.48 10.52 -9.28
N GLN A 186 -25.51 11.62 -8.54
CA GLN A 186 -26.29 11.73 -7.29
C GLN A 186 -27.60 12.52 -7.46
N GLY A 187 -27.80 13.20 -8.57
CA GLY A 187 -28.99 14.04 -8.87
C GLY A 187 -28.79 15.46 -8.37
#